data_219a3e9ed741e5bfa8bece8cef1b25ec
#
_entry.id   219a3e9ed741e5bfa8bece8cef1b25ec
#
_cell.length_a   1.000
_cell.length_b   1.000
_cell.length_c   1.000
_cell.angle_alpha   90.00
_cell.angle_beta   90.00
_cell.angle_gamma   90.00
#
_symmetry.space_group_name_H-M   'P 1'
#
loop_
_entity.id
_entity.type
_entity.pdbx_description
1 polymer ?
#
loop_
_entity_poly.entity_id
_entity_poly.type
_entity_poly.pdbx_seq_one_letter_code
_entity_poly.pdbx_strand_id
1 'polypeptide(L)' 'MIDRLKPGMSKSQVRFVLGNPVLEDPLTKERWDYVYTIQVSGEKLSKQVLSIYFEEDKLSHFFG' A
#
# COMPACT_ATOMS: atom_id res chain seq x y z
N MET A 1 -5.68 6.86 5.49
CA MET A 1 -4.97 6.71 4.21
C MET A 1 -5.49 5.56 3.37
N ILE A 2 -5.78 4.43 4.01
CA ILE A 2 -6.30 3.27 3.27
C ILE A 2 -7.65 3.58 2.62
N ASP A 3 -8.44 4.42 3.27
CA ASP A 3 -9.74 4.79 2.76
C ASP A 3 -9.69 5.60 1.46
N ARG A 4 -8.51 6.08 1.09
CA ARG A 4 -8.33 6.77 -0.19
C ARG A 4 -8.05 5.82 -1.34
N LEU A 5 -7.79 4.57 -1.03
CA LEU A 5 -7.51 3.57 -2.06
C LEU A 5 -8.82 3.04 -2.63
N LYS A 6 -8.88 3.00 -3.94
CA LYS A 6 -10.06 2.51 -4.65
C LYS A 6 -9.61 1.62 -5.79
N PRO A 7 -10.34 0.53 -6.04
CA PRO A 7 -10.03 -0.32 -7.19
C PRO A 7 -10.06 0.50 -8.48
N GLY A 8 -9.12 0.23 -9.36
CA GLY A 8 -9.00 0.94 -10.62
C GLY A 8 -8.02 2.10 -10.59
N MET A 9 -7.49 2.45 -9.43
CA MET A 9 -6.45 3.48 -9.36
C MET A 9 -5.18 3.00 -10.04
N SER A 10 -4.52 3.92 -10.74
CA SER A 10 -3.24 3.61 -11.35
C SER A 10 -2.15 3.54 -10.28
N LYS A 11 -1.01 2.92 -10.64
CA LYS A 11 0.14 2.87 -9.75
C LYS A 11 0.61 4.27 -9.37
N SER A 12 0.57 5.20 -10.31
CA SER A 12 0.95 6.58 -10.05
C SER A 12 0.05 7.23 -9.00
N GLN A 13 -1.25 6.95 -9.07
CA GLN A 13 -2.19 7.49 -8.09
C GLN A 13 -1.96 6.90 -6.71
N VAL A 14 -1.71 5.60 -6.64
CA VAL A 14 -1.41 4.96 -5.37
C VAL A 14 -0.14 5.52 -4.77
N ARG A 15 0.90 5.70 -5.59
CA ARG A 15 2.16 6.27 -5.13
C ARG A 15 1.96 7.72 -4.66
N PHE A 16 1.07 8.45 -5.28
CA PHE A 16 0.76 9.81 -4.87
C PHE A 16 0.10 9.84 -3.50
N VAL A 17 -0.79 8.89 -3.24
CA VAL A 17 -1.53 8.84 -1.98
C VAL A 17 -0.67 8.30 -0.84
N LEU A 18 0.05 7.22 -1.09
CA LEU A 18 0.78 6.48 -0.06
C LEU A 18 2.29 6.73 -0.05
N GLY A 19 2.81 7.35 -1.10
CA GLY A 19 4.25 7.52 -1.25
C GLY A 19 4.89 6.29 -1.90
N ASN A 20 6.23 6.23 -1.83
CA ASN A 20 6.94 5.11 -2.43
C ASN A 20 6.78 3.85 -1.60
N PRO A 21 6.61 2.68 -2.23
CA PRO A 21 6.50 1.44 -1.48
C PRO A 21 7.83 1.07 -0.83
N VAL A 22 7.75 0.38 0.30
CA VAL A 22 8.94 -0.09 0.99
C VAL A 22 9.57 -1.23 0.20
N LEU A 23 8.74 -2.13 -0.28
CA LEU A 23 9.19 -3.26 -1.09
C LEU A 23 8.39 -3.30 -2.38
N GLU A 24 9.11 -3.51 -3.47
CA GLU A 24 8.51 -3.67 -4.78
C GLU A 24 9.06 -4.98 -5.34
N ASP A 25 8.18 -5.96 -5.55
CA ASP A 25 8.60 -7.26 -6.01
C ASP A 25 9.16 -7.16 -7.43
N PRO A 26 10.44 -7.45 -7.65
CA PRO A 26 11.02 -7.34 -8.99
C PRO A 26 10.53 -8.40 -9.96
N LEU A 27 9.98 -9.49 -9.45
CA LEU A 27 9.49 -10.57 -10.30
C LEU A 27 8.07 -10.34 -10.78
N THR A 28 7.18 -9.92 -9.89
CA THR A 28 5.80 -9.73 -10.26
C THR A 28 5.48 -8.29 -10.67
N LYS A 29 6.14 -7.33 -10.04
CA LYS A 29 5.91 -5.89 -10.27
C LYS A 29 4.47 -5.44 -10.05
N GLU A 30 3.60 -6.37 -9.75
CA GLU A 30 2.19 -6.08 -9.54
C GLU A 30 1.80 -6.11 -8.07
N ARG A 31 2.79 -6.22 -7.19
CA ARG A 31 2.55 -6.23 -5.76
C ARG A 31 3.49 -5.22 -5.10
N TRP A 32 2.92 -4.34 -4.33
CA TRP A 32 3.67 -3.39 -3.52
C TRP A 32 3.38 -3.62 -2.05
N ASP A 33 4.41 -3.62 -1.23
CA ASP A 33 4.27 -3.74 0.20
C ASP A 33 4.60 -2.39 0.85
N TYR A 34 3.69 -1.90 1.67
CA TYR A 34 3.89 -0.70 2.44
C TYR A 34 3.94 -1.07 3.91
N VAL A 35 4.90 -0.49 4.62
CA VAL A 35 4.99 -0.67 6.06
C VAL A 35 4.86 0.71 6.70
N TYR A 36 3.94 0.84 7.62
CA TYR A 36 3.77 2.09 8.34
C TYR A 36 3.52 1.81 9.80
N THR A 37 3.76 2.83 10.61
CA THR A 37 3.67 2.72 12.06
C THR A 37 2.44 3.49 12.53
N ILE A 38 1.64 2.86 13.36
CA ILE A 38 0.47 3.47 13.95
C ILE A 38 0.69 3.57 15.45
N GLN A 39 0.45 4.75 16.00
CA GLN A 39 0.51 4.94 17.43
C GLN A 39 -0.82 4.52 18.04
N VAL A 40 -0.76 3.53 18.92
CA VAL A 40 -1.95 3.02 19.60
C VAL A 40 -1.84 3.38 21.07
N SER A 41 -2.91 3.97 21.59
CA SER A 41 -3.03 4.32 23.01
C SER A 41 -1.88 5.17 23.56
N GLY A 42 -1.29 5.98 22.72
CA GLY A 42 -0.31 6.97 23.11
C GLY A 42 1.08 6.45 23.52
N GLU A 43 1.24 5.18 23.73
CA GLU A 43 2.52 4.66 24.21
C GLU A 43 3.17 3.62 23.34
N LYS A 44 2.41 2.87 22.58
CA LYS A 44 2.96 1.81 21.76
C LYS A 44 2.79 2.10 20.29
N LEU A 45 3.85 1.83 19.54
CA LEU A 45 3.80 1.89 18.09
C LEU A 45 3.55 0.49 17.57
N SER A 46 2.59 0.37 16.67
CA SER A 46 2.27 -0.89 16.03
C SER A 46 2.61 -0.80 14.57
N LYS A 47 3.32 -1.79 14.05
CA LYS A 47 3.63 -1.83 12.63
C LYS A 47 2.47 -2.46 11.89
N GLN A 48 2.08 -1.80 10.82
CA GLN A 48 1.06 -2.32 9.92
C GLN A 48 1.69 -2.56 8.56
N VAL A 49 1.39 -3.69 7.96
CA VAL A 49 1.84 -4.01 6.61
C VAL A 49 0.63 -3.96 5.69
N LEU A 50 0.74 -3.15 4.66
CA LEU A 50 -0.31 -3.04 3.66
C LEU A 50 0.22 -3.64 2.36
N SER A 51 -0.42 -4.70 1.90
CA SER A 51 -0.07 -5.34 0.65
C SER A 51 -1.06 -4.88 -0.41
N ILE A 52 -0.53 -4.30 -1.48
CA ILE A 52 -1.35 -3.78 -2.56
C ILE A 52 -1.08 -4.58 -3.82
N TYR A 53 -2.14 -5.07 -4.43
CA TYR A 53 -2.05 -5.87 -5.64
C TYR A 53 -2.60 -5.08 -6.81
N PHE A 54 -1.86 -5.11 -7.90
CA PHE A 54 -2.24 -4.43 -9.14
C PHE A 54 -2.55 -5.45 -10.22
N GLU A 55 -3.41 -5.07 -11.13
CA GLU A 55 -3.71 -5.85 -12.31
C GLU A 55 -3.81 -4.88 -13.49
N GLU A 56 -2.98 -5.12 -14.50
CA GLU A 56 -2.89 -4.24 -15.67
C GLU A 56 -2.59 -2.78 -15.27
N ASP A 57 -1.65 -2.61 -14.33
CA ASP A 57 -1.22 -1.31 -13.81
C ASP A 57 -2.30 -0.55 -13.05
N LYS A 58 -3.35 -1.26 -12.63
CA LYS A 58 -4.42 -0.66 -11.85
C LYS A 58 -4.61 -1.43 -10.55
N LEU A 59 -5.01 -0.71 -9.53
CA LEU A 59 -5.27 -1.32 -8.23
C LEU A 59 -6.39 -2.35 -8.34
N SER A 60 -6.07 -3.58 -8.02
CA SER A 60 -7.05 -4.66 -8.02
C SER A 60 -7.64 -4.85 -6.62
N HIS A 61 -6.77 -5.09 -5.65
CA HIS A 61 -7.20 -5.27 -4.27
C HIS A 61 -6.03 -5.00 -3.34
N PHE A 62 -6.32 -4.90 -2.05
CA PHE A 62 -5.28 -4.68 -1.06
C PHE A 62 -5.71 -5.32 0.26
N PHE A 63 -4.70 -5.64 1.07
CA PHE A 63 -4.89 -6.20 2.40
C PHE A 63 -4.08 -5.36 3.39
N GLY A 64 -4.69 -5.08 4.53
CA GLY A 64 -3.99 -4.30 5.54
C GLY A 64 -4.17 -4.78 6.95
#